data_ab0c224c366e7aae0499155d6bddc6b7
#
_entry.id   ab0c224c366e7aae0499155d6bddc6b7
#
_cell.length_a   1.000
_cell.length_b   1.000
_cell.length_c   1.000
_cell.angle_alpha   90.00
_cell.angle_beta   90.00
_cell.angle_gamma   90.00
#
_symmetry.space_group_name_H-M   'P 1'
#
loop_
_entity.id
_entity.type
_entity.pdbx_description
1 polymer ?
#
loop_
_entity_poly.entity_id
_entity_poly.type
_entity_poly.pdbx_seq_one_letter_code
_entity_poly.pdbx_strand_id
1 'polypeptide(L)'
;MQPPTIATALIASAAVLISAPPAHADAQDDAYLNALGAHGLSTQYPSDRLITAGHQVCAYQSAGAAPWQTQNGLVGQGIAPQDVDAVVSSAVSAYCP
;
A
#
# COMPACT_ATOMS: atom_id res chain seq x y z
N MET A 1 32.95 28.95 -13.51
CA MET A 1 32.86 28.49 -13.70
C MET A 1 32.48 27.48 -13.32
N GLN A 2 32.07 26.91 -13.09
CA GLN A 2 31.79 25.91 -12.81
C GLN A 2 30.61 25.51 -12.27
N PRO A 3 29.61 26.10 -12.24
CA PRO A 3 28.30 25.77 -11.81
C PRO A 3 27.78 24.44 -12.31
N PRO A 4 28.08 24.07 -13.47
CA PRO A 4 27.56 22.83 -14.01
C PRO A 4 27.89 21.60 -13.15
N THR A 5 28.99 21.66 -12.50
CA THR A 5 29.39 20.52 -11.69
C THR A 5 28.47 20.34 -10.51
N ILE A 6 27.93 21.39 -10.02
CA ILE A 6 27.04 21.31 -8.87
C ILE A 6 25.77 20.60 -9.23
N ALA A 7 25.25 20.88 -10.39
CA ALA A 7 24.02 20.26 -10.83
C ALA A 7 24.17 18.73 -10.90
N THR A 8 25.35 18.30 -11.27
CA THR A 8 25.59 16.88 -11.38
C THR A 8 25.45 16.18 -10.03
N ALA A 9 25.94 16.80 -9.02
CA ALA A 9 25.85 16.21 -7.67
C ALA A 9 24.40 16.02 -7.25
N LEU A 10 23.54 16.95 -7.61
CA LEU A 10 22.14 16.84 -7.26
C LEU A 10 21.48 15.64 -7.89
N ILE A 11 21.86 15.36 -9.11
CA ILE A 11 21.29 14.22 -9.80
C ILE A 11 21.64 12.93 -9.11
N ALA A 12 22.85 12.81 -8.64
CA ALA A 12 23.26 11.63 -7.91
C ALA A 12 22.42 11.41 -6.66
N SER A 13 22.09 12.48 -5.97
CA SER A 13 21.26 12.37 -4.79
C SER A 13 19.88 11.82 -5.11
N ALA A 14 19.31 12.25 -6.21
CA ALA A 14 18.02 11.77 -6.62
C ALA A 14 18.05 10.26 -6.88
N ALA A 15 19.11 9.78 -7.46
CA ALA A 15 19.24 8.35 -7.73
C ALA A 15 19.28 7.57 -6.43
N VAL A 16 19.91 8.10 -5.41
CA VAL A 16 19.96 7.43 -4.13
C VAL A 16 18.57 7.29 -3.53
N LEU A 17 17.75 8.32 -3.66
CA LEU A 17 16.40 8.26 -3.12
C LEU A 17 15.59 7.16 -3.77
N ILE A 18 15.76 7.00 -5.08
CA ILE A 18 15.00 5.97 -5.80
C ILE A 18 15.41 4.59 -5.34
N SER A 19 16.67 4.40 -5.06
CA SER A 19 17.16 3.09 -4.66
C SER A 19 16.96 2.80 -3.18
N ALA A 20 16.48 3.76 -2.42
CA ALA A 20 16.24 3.55 -1.00
C ALA A 20 15.26 2.39 -0.83
N PRO A 21 15.63 1.38 -0.09
CA PRO A 21 14.79 0.22 0.06
C PRO A 21 13.57 0.53 0.90
N PRO A 22 12.46 -0.08 0.58
CA PRO A 22 11.25 0.11 1.36
C PRO A 22 11.23 -0.84 2.55
N ALA A 23 12.20 -0.72 3.42
CA ALA A 23 12.23 -1.57 4.60
C ALA A 23 10.96 -1.43 5.43
N HIS A 24 10.47 -0.20 5.57
CA HIS A 24 9.21 0.03 6.26
C HIS A 24 8.05 -0.56 5.51
N ALA A 25 8.07 -0.47 4.20
CA ALA A 25 7.01 -1.02 3.38
C ALA A 25 6.97 -2.54 3.51
N ASP A 26 8.13 -3.19 3.55
CA ASP A 26 8.19 -4.63 3.72
C ASP A 26 7.62 -5.06 5.07
N ALA A 27 7.96 -4.34 6.12
CA ALA A 27 7.43 -4.64 7.45
C ALA A 27 5.93 -4.40 7.52
N GLN A 28 5.46 -3.35 6.87
CA GLN A 28 4.04 -3.07 6.80
C GLN A 28 3.31 -4.13 6.00
N ASP A 29 3.89 -4.56 4.89
CA ASP A 29 3.31 -5.62 4.07
C ASP A 29 3.20 -6.92 4.87
N ASP A 30 4.24 -7.26 5.63
CA ASP A 30 4.20 -8.47 6.45
C ASP A 30 3.11 -8.38 7.49
N ALA A 31 2.99 -7.25 8.17
CA ALA A 31 1.96 -7.08 9.19
C ALA A 31 0.56 -7.17 8.58
N TYR A 32 0.39 -6.56 7.41
CA TYR A 32 -0.87 -6.59 6.71
C TYR A 32 -1.24 -8.00 6.28
N LEU A 33 -0.32 -8.71 5.64
CA LEU A 33 -0.58 -10.06 5.17
C LEU A 33 -0.80 -11.03 6.34
N ASN A 34 -0.09 -10.84 7.45
CA ASN A 34 -0.33 -11.66 8.65
C ASN A 34 -1.73 -11.43 9.19
N ALA A 35 -2.20 -10.20 9.22
CA ALA A 35 -3.55 -9.89 9.68
C ALA A 35 -4.58 -10.55 8.78
N LEU A 36 -4.37 -10.49 7.46
CA LEU A 36 -5.28 -11.13 6.53
C LEU A 36 -5.23 -12.65 6.62
N GLY A 37 -4.06 -13.20 6.94
CA GLY A 37 -3.93 -14.64 7.15
C GLY A 37 -4.81 -15.13 8.27
N ALA A 38 -4.99 -14.33 9.31
CA ALA A 38 -5.88 -14.67 10.43
C ALA A 38 -7.33 -14.76 9.97
N HIS A 39 -7.68 -14.10 8.88
CA HIS A 39 -9.02 -14.17 8.29
C HIS A 39 -9.10 -15.19 7.15
N GLY A 40 -8.03 -15.90 6.86
CA GLY A 40 -8.01 -16.91 5.82
C GLY A 40 -7.91 -16.35 4.42
N LEU A 41 -7.60 -15.07 4.24
CA LEU A 41 -7.58 -14.46 2.92
C LEU A 41 -6.28 -14.71 2.16
N SER A 42 -5.19 -15.00 2.87
CA SER A 42 -3.90 -15.15 2.22
C SER A 42 -3.83 -16.33 1.27
N THR A 43 -4.72 -17.30 1.39
CA THR A 43 -4.79 -18.43 0.46
C THR A 43 -5.81 -18.23 -0.64
N GLN A 44 -6.64 -17.17 -0.55
CA GLN A 44 -7.69 -16.92 -1.53
C GLN A 44 -7.28 -15.92 -2.59
N TYR A 45 -6.33 -15.06 -2.28
CA TYR A 45 -5.91 -14.00 -3.19
C TYR A 45 -4.38 -13.99 -3.30
N PRO A 46 -3.84 -13.63 -4.46
CA PRO A 46 -2.40 -13.40 -4.56
C PRO A 46 -1.96 -12.25 -3.65
N SER A 47 -0.77 -12.35 -3.09
CA SER A 47 -0.27 -11.35 -2.17
C SER A 47 -0.20 -9.96 -2.78
N ASP A 48 0.22 -9.85 -4.04
CA ASP A 48 0.33 -8.56 -4.69
C ASP A 48 -1.04 -7.90 -4.87
N ARG A 49 -2.08 -8.68 -5.12
CA ARG A 49 -3.44 -8.14 -5.20
C ARG A 49 -3.88 -7.61 -3.85
N LEU A 50 -3.62 -8.36 -2.79
CA LEU A 50 -3.98 -7.93 -1.44
C LEU A 50 -3.24 -6.66 -1.06
N ILE A 51 -1.95 -6.58 -1.37
CA ILE A 51 -1.16 -5.41 -1.04
C ILE A 51 -1.66 -4.18 -1.81
N THR A 52 -1.95 -4.33 -3.08
CA THR A 52 -2.50 -3.24 -3.87
C THR A 52 -3.83 -2.76 -3.29
N ALA A 53 -4.71 -3.70 -2.92
CA ALA A 53 -5.98 -3.35 -2.31
C ALA A 53 -5.78 -2.62 -0.99
N GLY A 54 -4.83 -3.04 -0.18
CA GLY A 54 -4.56 -2.39 1.09
C GLY A 54 -4.10 -0.95 0.93
N HIS A 55 -3.21 -0.68 0.01
CA HIS A 55 -2.78 0.69 -0.26
C HIS A 55 -3.92 1.53 -0.82
N GLN A 56 -4.81 0.92 -1.58
CA GLN A 56 -5.97 1.61 -2.11
C GLN A 56 -6.89 2.07 -0.98
N VAL A 57 -7.05 1.29 0.07
CA VAL A 57 -7.84 1.69 1.24
C VAL A 57 -7.32 3.01 1.80
N CYS A 58 -6.01 3.11 1.98
CA CYS A 58 -5.44 4.33 2.54
C CYS A 58 -5.62 5.52 1.61
N ALA A 59 -5.54 5.30 0.30
CA ALA A 59 -5.77 6.36 -0.67
C ALA A 59 -7.22 6.87 -0.58
N TYR A 60 -8.18 5.96 -0.46
CA TYR A 60 -9.58 6.36 -0.30
C TYR A 60 -9.77 7.15 0.99
N GLN A 61 -9.17 6.70 2.08
CA GLN A 61 -9.32 7.40 3.36
C GLN A 61 -8.70 8.78 3.31
N SER A 62 -7.54 8.92 2.70
CA SER A 62 -6.90 10.22 2.56
C SER A 62 -7.73 11.18 1.72
N ALA A 63 -8.47 10.66 0.78
CA ALA A 63 -9.33 11.46 -0.09
C ALA A 63 -10.69 11.75 0.55
N GLY A 64 -10.95 11.22 1.73
CA GLY A 64 -12.22 11.45 2.41
C GLY A 64 -13.37 10.66 1.82
N ALA A 65 -13.09 9.53 1.19
CA ALA A 65 -14.12 8.73 0.56
C ALA A 65 -15.08 8.15 1.58
N ALA A 66 -16.33 8.04 1.20
CA ALA A 66 -17.33 7.39 2.04
C ALA A 66 -17.06 5.87 2.06
N PRO A 67 -17.48 5.18 3.13
CA PRO A 67 -17.22 3.72 3.22
C PRO A 67 -17.71 2.93 2.01
N TRP A 68 -18.86 3.30 1.45
CA TRP A 68 -19.39 2.57 0.30
C TRP A 68 -18.50 2.75 -0.94
N GLN A 69 -17.81 3.88 -1.05
CA GLN A 69 -16.89 4.10 -2.17
C GLN A 69 -15.68 3.21 -2.07
N THR A 70 -15.13 3.07 -0.86
CA THR A 70 -14.02 2.16 -0.62
C THR A 70 -14.43 0.73 -0.92
N GLN A 71 -15.60 0.33 -0.45
CA GLN A 71 -16.11 -1.02 -0.68
C GLN A 71 -16.26 -1.30 -2.16
N ASN A 72 -16.88 -0.39 -2.90
CA ASN A 72 -17.04 -0.58 -4.33
C ASN A 72 -15.73 -0.63 -5.06
N GLY A 73 -14.75 0.18 -4.64
CA GLY A 73 -13.43 0.17 -5.26
C GLY A 73 -12.72 -1.15 -5.05
N LEU A 74 -12.81 -1.72 -3.86
CA LEU A 74 -12.17 -3.00 -3.57
C LEU A 74 -12.86 -4.14 -4.33
N VAL A 75 -14.17 -4.12 -4.39
CA VAL A 75 -14.91 -5.12 -5.16
C VAL A 75 -14.51 -5.03 -6.63
N GLY A 76 -14.34 -3.82 -7.14
CA GLY A 76 -13.87 -3.62 -8.50
C GLY A 76 -12.48 -4.17 -8.75
N GLN A 77 -11.66 -4.32 -7.72
CA GLN A 77 -10.33 -4.91 -7.81
C GLN A 77 -10.35 -6.43 -7.63
N GLY A 78 -11.51 -7.02 -7.46
CA GLY A 78 -11.62 -8.46 -7.35
C GLY A 78 -11.71 -8.99 -5.94
N ILE A 79 -11.87 -8.12 -4.94
CA ILE A 79 -12.07 -8.57 -3.56
C ILE A 79 -13.55 -8.87 -3.37
N ALA A 80 -13.86 -10.04 -2.85
CA ALA A 80 -15.24 -10.43 -2.62
C ALA A 80 -15.86 -9.51 -1.56
N PRO A 81 -17.15 -9.17 -1.70
CA PRO A 81 -17.78 -8.24 -0.75
C PRO A 81 -17.67 -8.68 0.71
N GLN A 82 -17.73 -9.96 0.98
CA GLN A 82 -17.64 -10.47 2.36
C GLN A 82 -16.23 -10.33 2.94
N ASP A 83 -15.22 -10.10 2.11
CA ASP A 83 -13.83 -9.98 2.55
C ASP A 83 -13.40 -8.52 2.69
N VAL A 84 -14.22 -7.59 2.26
CA VAL A 84 -13.85 -6.17 2.24
C VAL A 84 -13.52 -5.65 3.64
N ASP A 85 -14.32 -6.00 4.64
CA ASP A 85 -14.10 -5.50 6.00
C ASP A 85 -12.75 -5.95 6.55
N ALA A 86 -12.35 -7.19 6.28
CA ALA A 86 -11.06 -7.69 6.73
C ALA A 86 -9.91 -6.94 6.03
N VAL A 87 -10.05 -6.67 4.74
CA VAL A 87 -9.04 -5.92 4.00
C VAL A 87 -8.95 -4.50 4.55
N VAL A 88 -10.08 -3.83 4.77
CA VAL A 88 -10.08 -2.47 5.28
C VAL A 88 -9.44 -2.39 6.67
N SER A 89 -9.86 -3.23 7.59
CA SER A 89 -9.32 -3.15 8.95
C SER A 89 -7.84 -3.50 9.00
N SER A 90 -7.41 -4.48 8.21
CA SER A 90 -6.00 -4.85 8.16
C SER A 90 -5.16 -3.75 7.54
N ALA A 91 -5.67 -3.10 6.48
CA ALA A 91 -4.97 -2.01 5.82
C ALA A 91 -4.84 -0.80 6.74
N VAL A 92 -5.92 -0.45 7.44
CA VAL A 92 -5.88 0.69 8.36
C VAL A 92 -4.83 0.46 9.43
N SER A 93 -4.79 -0.75 9.96
CA SER A 93 -3.84 -1.09 11.02
C SER A 93 -2.40 -1.07 10.54
N ALA A 94 -2.15 -1.54 9.31
CA ALA A 94 -0.79 -1.73 8.83
C ALA A 94 -0.27 -0.54 8.02
N TYR A 95 -1.13 0.11 7.23
CA TYR A 95 -0.69 1.12 6.27
C TYR A 95 -1.20 2.52 6.58
N CYS A 96 -2.38 2.64 7.15
CA CYS A 96 -2.98 3.95 7.39
C CYS A 96 -2.97 4.23 8.89
N PRO A 97 -2.03 5.00 9.36
CA PRO A 97 -1.95 5.33 10.78
C PRO A 97 -3.08 6.23 11.26
#